data_0699901992afa00e25e11afc4771ef3b
#
_entry.id   0699901992afa00e25e11afc4771ef3b
#
_cell.length_a   1.000
_cell.length_b   1.000
_cell.length_c   1.000
_cell.angle_alpha   90.00
_cell.angle_beta   90.00
_cell.angle_gamma   90.00
#
_symmetry.space_group_name_H-M   'P 1'
#
loop_
_entity.id
_entity.type
_entity.pdbx_description
1 polymer ?
#
loop_
_entity_poly.entity_id
_entity_poly.type
_entity_poly.pdbx_seq_one_letter_code
_entity_poly.pdbx_strand_id
1 'polypeptide(L)'
;MATQRMLQFVTKSKEMPVKRDADDRRDDFDEIYREFAEEKAVEQASRCSQCGVPYCQSHCPLHNNIPDWLMLTAAGRLQEAYELSQATNTFPEICGRICPQDRLCEGNCVIEKSGHGTVTIGAVEKYITDTAWDKGWVLPVVPMQERTESVGIIGAGPGGLAAADVLRRQGVQVTIYDRYDRAGGLLTYGIPGFKLEKDVVMRRNDQLAEGGVKFELNCNVGVDISFADIRAKHDAVIIATG
;
A
#
# COMPACT_ATOMS: atom_id res chain seq x y z
N MET A 1 -0.39 11.02 -27.42
CA MET A 1 -1.66 11.36 -26.75
C MET A 1 -1.53 12.76 -26.16
N ALA A 2 -2.57 13.59 -26.24
CA ALA A 2 -2.52 14.91 -25.59
C ALA A 2 -2.47 14.72 -24.08
N THR A 3 -1.48 15.32 -23.40
CA THR A 3 -1.35 15.28 -21.95
C THR A 3 -2.62 15.88 -21.33
N GLN A 4 -3.32 15.12 -20.49
CA GLN A 4 -4.54 15.61 -19.85
C GLN A 4 -4.19 16.79 -18.94
N ARG A 5 -4.94 17.87 -19.07
CA ARG A 5 -4.71 19.08 -18.30
C ARG A 5 -5.15 18.88 -16.86
N MET A 6 -4.30 19.21 -15.88
CA MET A 6 -4.66 19.22 -14.47
C MET A 6 -5.73 20.29 -14.17
N LEU A 7 -6.20 20.37 -12.92
CA LEU A 7 -7.23 21.33 -12.47
C LEU A 7 -8.63 21.04 -13.03
N GLN A 8 -8.91 19.82 -13.44
CA GLN A 8 -10.20 19.47 -14.04
C GLN A 8 -11.37 19.40 -13.04
N PHE A 9 -11.11 19.57 -11.75
CA PHE A 9 -12.17 19.53 -10.71
C PHE A 9 -13.31 20.56 -10.95
N VAL A 10 -13.05 21.63 -11.71
CA VAL A 10 -14.05 22.64 -12.07
C VAL A 10 -15.09 22.10 -13.05
N THR A 11 -14.67 21.20 -13.93
CA THR A 11 -15.49 20.66 -15.04
C THR A 11 -15.82 19.18 -14.90
N LYS A 12 -15.11 18.47 -14.03
CA LYS A 12 -15.26 17.03 -13.79
C LYS A 12 -15.67 16.77 -12.36
N SER A 13 -16.80 16.11 -12.18
CA SER A 13 -17.29 15.70 -10.87
C SER A 13 -16.41 14.63 -10.23
N LYS A 14 -16.46 14.54 -8.89
CA LYS A 14 -15.90 13.38 -8.17
C LYS A 14 -16.69 12.13 -8.55
N GLU A 15 -16.00 11.10 -9.00
CA GLU A 15 -16.57 9.79 -9.26
C GLU A 15 -15.71 8.71 -8.59
N MET A 16 -16.37 7.80 -7.87
CA MET A 16 -15.77 6.58 -7.34
C MET A 16 -15.87 5.45 -8.36
N PRO A 17 -15.03 4.41 -8.27
CA PRO A 17 -15.27 3.19 -9.01
C PRO A 17 -16.69 2.67 -8.77
N VAL A 18 -17.24 2.00 -9.79
CA VAL A 18 -18.60 1.45 -9.69
C VAL A 18 -18.64 0.37 -8.62
N LYS A 19 -19.63 0.41 -7.75
CA LYS A 19 -19.88 -0.68 -6.80
C LYS A 19 -20.37 -1.90 -7.55
N ARG A 20 -19.95 -3.08 -7.14
CA ARG A 20 -20.51 -4.35 -7.59
C ARG A 20 -21.98 -4.44 -7.16
N ASP A 21 -22.74 -5.24 -7.85
CA ASP A 21 -24.16 -5.46 -7.51
C ASP A 21 -24.32 -5.93 -6.06
N ALA A 22 -25.42 -5.54 -5.41
CA ALA A 22 -25.63 -5.84 -4.00
C ALA A 22 -25.83 -7.33 -3.73
N ASP A 23 -26.46 -8.03 -4.68
CA ASP A 23 -26.70 -9.47 -4.56
C ASP A 23 -25.40 -10.25 -4.75
N ASP A 24 -24.57 -9.90 -5.75
CA ASP A 24 -23.24 -10.50 -5.93
C ASP A 24 -22.39 -10.34 -4.66
N ARG A 25 -22.33 -9.11 -4.10
CA ARG A 25 -21.54 -8.82 -2.88
C ARG A 25 -22.01 -9.58 -1.65
N ARG A 26 -23.31 -9.89 -1.57
CA ARG A 26 -23.85 -10.68 -0.47
C ARG A 26 -23.43 -12.15 -0.58
N ASP A 27 -23.27 -12.66 -1.79
CA ASP A 27 -23.02 -14.07 -2.03
C ASP A 27 -21.53 -14.43 -1.97
N ASP A 28 -20.61 -13.53 -2.43
CA ASP A 28 -19.18 -13.85 -2.53
C ASP A 28 -18.29 -13.14 -1.49
N PHE A 29 -18.72 -12.00 -0.94
CA PHE A 29 -17.93 -11.16 -0.02
C PHE A 29 -16.59 -10.65 -0.59
N ASP A 30 -16.45 -10.57 -1.91
CA ASP A 30 -15.30 -9.95 -2.59
C ASP A 30 -15.34 -8.43 -2.49
N GLU A 31 -14.27 -7.73 -2.91
CA GLU A 31 -14.15 -6.27 -2.79
C GLU A 31 -15.38 -5.54 -3.36
N ILE A 32 -15.84 -4.52 -2.63
CA ILE A 32 -17.09 -3.80 -2.93
C ILE A 32 -17.04 -3.07 -4.26
N TYR A 33 -15.89 -2.48 -4.60
CA TYR A 33 -15.72 -1.66 -5.78
C TYR A 33 -15.05 -2.44 -6.91
N ARG A 34 -15.55 -2.27 -8.12
CA ARG A 34 -14.86 -2.69 -9.34
C ARG A 34 -13.58 -1.89 -9.51
N GLU A 35 -12.70 -2.33 -10.38
CA GLU A 35 -11.53 -1.57 -10.79
C GLU A 35 -11.94 -0.29 -11.52
N PHE A 36 -11.11 0.74 -11.45
CA PHE A 36 -11.25 1.88 -12.34
C PHE A 36 -10.91 1.48 -13.76
N ALA A 37 -11.76 1.88 -14.74
CA ALA A 37 -11.31 1.93 -16.11
C ALA A 37 -10.20 2.99 -16.26
N GLU A 38 -9.22 2.74 -17.14
CA GLU A 38 -8.06 3.61 -17.35
C GLU A 38 -8.47 5.07 -17.58
N GLU A 39 -9.43 5.31 -18.49
CA GLU A 39 -9.88 6.67 -18.80
C GLU A 39 -10.46 7.37 -17.55
N LYS A 40 -11.15 6.62 -16.68
CA LYS A 40 -11.72 7.18 -15.44
C LYS A 40 -10.65 7.46 -14.40
N ALA A 41 -9.66 6.60 -14.25
CA ALA A 41 -8.53 6.83 -13.35
C ALA A 41 -7.75 8.09 -13.76
N VAL A 42 -7.46 8.24 -15.06
CA VAL A 42 -6.82 9.42 -15.65
C VAL A 42 -7.67 10.68 -15.42
N GLU A 43 -8.99 10.60 -15.66
CA GLU A 43 -9.91 11.72 -15.45
C GLU A 43 -9.94 12.15 -13.99
N GLN A 44 -10.08 11.20 -13.06
CA GLN A 44 -10.15 11.50 -11.63
C GLN A 44 -8.82 12.01 -11.07
N ALA A 45 -7.68 11.49 -11.54
CA ALA A 45 -6.37 12.01 -11.22
C ALA A 45 -6.17 13.46 -11.70
N SER A 46 -6.67 13.79 -12.89
CA SER A 46 -6.58 15.15 -13.49
C SER A 46 -7.35 16.21 -12.70
N ARG A 47 -8.23 15.82 -11.80
CA ARG A 47 -8.93 16.76 -10.91
C ARG A 47 -8.02 17.43 -9.90
N CYS A 48 -6.83 16.89 -9.64
CA CYS A 48 -5.87 17.46 -8.69
C CYS A 48 -5.49 18.89 -9.07
N SER A 49 -5.50 19.80 -8.08
CA SER A 49 -5.15 21.21 -8.27
C SER A 49 -3.65 21.48 -8.22
N GLN A 50 -2.80 20.48 -7.98
CA GLN A 50 -1.34 20.63 -7.90
C GLN A 50 -0.93 21.75 -6.92
N CYS A 51 -1.39 21.65 -5.68
CA CYS A 51 -1.20 22.68 -4.65
C CYS A 51 0.29 22.90 -4.34
N GLY A 52 0.72 24.16 -4.22
CA GLY A 52 2.08 24.50 -3.74
C GLY A 52 2.33 24.03 -2.30
N VAL A 53 1.28 23.96 -1.47
CA VAL A 53 1.31 23.29 -0.15
C VAL A 53 0.27 22.16 -0.17
N PRO A 54 0.69 20.92 -0.43
CA PRO A 54 -0.23 19.80 -0.60
C PRO A 54 -0.68 19.25 0.75
N TYR A 55 -1.83 19.69 1.24
CA TYR A 55 -2.40 19.19 2.51
C TYR A 55 -2.68 17.69 2.50
N CYS A 56 -3.00 17.09 1.35
CA CYS A 56 -3.12 15.64 1.22
C CYS A 56 -1.82 14.93 1.57
N GLN A 57 -0.68 15.45 1.15
CA GLN A 57 0.64 14.92 1.48
C GLN A 57 1.02 15.18 2.95
N SER A 58 0.81 16.40 3.44
CA SER A 58 1.17 16.75 4.83
C SER A 58 0.32 16.02 5.88
N HIS A 59 -0.91 15.60 5.54
CA HIS A 59 -1.77 14.79 6.41
C HIS A 59 -1.66 13.28 6.16
N CYS A 60 -0.87 12.86 5.17
CA CYS A 60 -0.49 11.46 5.02
C CYS A 60 0.61 11.13 6.04
N PRO A 61 0.45 10.11 6.91
CA PRO A 61 1.49 9.73 7.88
C PRO A 61 2.83 9.36 7.25
N LEU A 62 2.81 8.96 5.97
CA LEU A 62 4.01 8.61 5.20
C LEU A 62 4.53 9.79 4.35
N HIS A 63 3.87 10.93 4.38
CA HIS A 63 4.17 12.09 3.53
C HIS A 63 4.29 11.72 2.03
N ASN A 64 3.40 10.83 1.56
CA ASN A 64 3.44 10.31 0.20
C ASN A 64 3.26 11.43 -0.84
N ASN A 65 4.00 11.36 -1.94
CA ASN A 65 4.03 12.35 -3.02
C ASN A 65 2.75 12.36 -3.88
N ILE A 66 1.60 12.52 -3.22
CA ILE A 66 0.26 12.37 -3.79
C ILE A 66 0.03 13.25 -5.02
N PRO A 67 0.31 14.57 -5.01
CA PRO A 67 0.08 15.41 -6.20
C PRO A 67 0.87 14.94 -7.42
N ASP A 68 2.11 14.51 -7.20
CA ASP A 68 3.01 14.16 -8.30
C ASP A 68 2.61 12.85 -8.97
N TRP A 69 2.29 11.79 -8.20
CA TRP A 69 1.82 10.57 -8.83
C TRP A 69 0.39 10.71 -9.42
N LEU A 70 -0.47 11.62 -8.90
CA LEU A 70 -1.72 11.98 -9.57
C LEU A 70 -1.46 12.64 -10.93
N MET A 71 -0.48 13.54 -11.01
CA MET A 71 -0.09 14.18 -12.27
C MET A 71 0.45 13.14 -13.27
N LEU A 72 1.30 12.24 -12.83
CA LEU A 72 1.83 11.15 -13.65
C LEU A 72 0.72 10.23 -14.15
N THR A 73 -0.25 9.89 -13.30
CA THR A 73 -1.43 9.10 -13.68
C THR A 73 -2.26 9.82 -14.73
N ALA A 74 -2.54 11.11 -14.52
CA ALA A 74 -3.27 11.93 -15.50
C ALA A 74 -2.53 12.06 -16.86
N ALA A 75 -1.22 11.92 -16.85
CA ALA A 75 -0.39 11.92 -18.05
C ALA A 75 -0.26 10.52 -18.70
N GLY A 76 -0.86 9.48 -18.14
CA GLY A 76 -0.72 8.09 -18.61
C GLY A 76 0.64 7.45 -18.31
N ARG A 77 1.44 8.05 -17.42
CA ARG A 77 2.78 7.57 -17.03
C ARG A 77 2.65 6.68 -15.78
N LEU A 78 1.93 5.57 -15.90
CA LEU A 78 1.51 4.75 -14.76
C LEU A 78 2.67 4.07 -14.04
N GLN A 79 3.69 3.59 -14.77
CA GLN A 79 4.85 2.98 -14.13
C GLN A 79 5.58 3.97 -13.23
N GLU A 80 5.80 5.19 -13.71
CA GLU A 80 6.44 6.24 -12.92
C GLU A 80 5.56 6.70 -11.75
N ALA A 81 4.23 6.72 -11.94
CA ALA A 81 3.30 6.99 -10.85
C ALA A 81 3.40 5.93 -9.74
N TYR A 82 3.52 4.65 -10.12
CA TYR A 82 3.74 3.56 -9.17
C TYR A 82 5.08 3.70 -8.44
N GLU A 83 6.17 3.90 -9.16
CA GLU A 83 7.51 4.06 -8.58
C GLU A 83 7.53 5.22 -7.56
N LEU A 84 6.89 6.33 -7.89
CA LEU A 84 6.80 7.49 -6.99
C LEU A 84 5.87 7.24 -5.79
N SER A 85 4.75 6.54 -5.97
CA SER A 85 3.86 6.14 -4.87
C SER A 85 4.60 5.21 -3.89
N GLN A 86 5.38 4.26 -4.40
CA GLN A 86 6.13 3.31 -3.61
C GLN A 86 7.37 3.93 -2.94
N ALA A 87 7.87 5.06 -3.40
CA ALA A 87 9.08 5.68 -2.86
C ALA A 87 9.01 5.98 -1.36
N THR A 88 7.83 6.30 -0.85
CA THR A 88 7.60 6.56 0.59
C THR A 88 6.61 5.60 1.23
N ASN A 89 5.94 4.73 0.46
CA ASN A 89 4.92 3.82 0.92
C ASN A 89 5.25 2.38 0.50
N THR A 90 5.56 1.53 1.46
CA THR A 90 5.89 0.11 1.20
C THR A 90 4.69 -0.71 0.73
N PHE A 91 3.45 -0.28 1.04
CA PHE A 91 2.20 -1.00 0.75
C PHE A 91 1.12 -0.10 0.15
N PRO A 92 1.37 0.53 -1.00
CA PRO A 92 0.40 1.45 -1.59
C PRO A 92 -0.93 0.76 -1.96
N GLU A 93 -0.92 -0.52 -2.32
CA GLU A 93 -2.12 -1.32 -2.59
C GLU A 93 -3.01 -1.50 -1.35
N ILE A 94 -2.42 -1.54 -0.16
CA ILE A 94 -3.15 -1.60 1.11
C ILE A 94 -3.71 -0.23 1.47
N CYS A 95 -2.89 0.83 1.34
CA CYS A 95 -3.31 2.20 1.63
C CYS A 95 -4.46 2.64 0.72
N GLY A 96 -4.42 2.33 -0.56
CA GLY A 96 -5.48 2.63 -1.51
C GLY A 96 -6.83 1.98 -1.16
N ARG A 97 -6.82 0.87 -0.41
CA ARG A 97 -8.01 0.11 -0.02
C ARG A 97 -8.55 0.45 1.37
N ILE A 98 -7.70 0.55 2.38
CA ILE A 98 -8.13 0.54 3.79
C ILE A 98 -7.73 1.74 4.62
N CYS A 99 -6.87 2.62 4.14
CA CYS A 99 -6.57 3.87 4.83
C CYS A 99 -7.86 4.66 5.11
N PRO A 100 -8.01 5.32 6.25
CA PRO A 100 -9.12 6.25 6.50
C PRO A 100 -8.88 7.57 5.75
N GLN A 101 -8.96 7.53 4.42
CA GLN A 101 -8.62 8.64 3.52
C GLN A 101 -9.48 9.88 3.78
N ASP A 102 -10.73 9.69 4.21
CA ASP A 102 -11.67 10.73 4.62
C ASP A 102 -11.17 11.57 5.81
N ARG A 103 -10.27 11.03 6.62
CA ARG A 103 -9.64 11.71 7.76
C ARG A 103 -8.22 12.16 7.47
N LEU A 104 -7.58 11.61 6.44
CA LEU A 104 -6.20 11.84 6.06
C LEU A 104 -6.12 12.66 4.76
N CYS A 105 -5.64 12.04 3.69
CA CYS A 105 -5.36 12.72 2.43
C CYS A 105 -6.60 13.31 1.77
N GLU A 106 -7.69 12.56 1.62
CA GLU A 106 -8.91 13.04 0.97
C GLU A 106 -9.63 14.08 1.82
N GLY A 107 -9.79 13.85 3.13
CA GLY A 107 -10.45 14.79 4.03
C GLY A 107 -9.73 16.14 4.18
N ASN A 108 -8.45 16.19 3.84
CA ASN A 108 -7.64 17.42 3.85
C ASN A 108 -7.36 17.97 2.45
N CYS A 109 -8.02 17.43 1.42
CA CYS A 109 -7.89 17.96 0.08
C CYS A 109 -8.48 19.36 -0.04
N VAL A 110 -7.74 20.31 -0.60
CA VAL A 110 -8.19 21.72 -0.76
C VAL A 110 -9.46 21.81 -1.60
N ILE A 111 -9.62 20.94 -2.57
CA ILE A 111 -10.79 20.92 -3.48
C ILE A 111 -12.08 20.58 -2.71
N GLU A 112 -11.99 19.73 -1.67
CA GLU A 112 -13.14 19.41 -0.79
C GLU A 112 -13.71 20.69 -0.16
N LYS A 113 -12.82 21.54 0.37
CA LYS A 113 -13.22 22.80 1.01
C LYS A 113 -13.79 23.83 0.04
N SER A 114 -13.53 23.69 -1.26
CA SER A 114 -14.10 24.54 -2.30
C SER A 114 -15.49 24.06 -2.78
N GLY A 115 -16.01 22.97 -2.21
CA GLY A 115 -17.34 22.43 -2.55
C GLY A 115 -17.40 21.60 -3.83
N HIS A 116 -16.24 21.27 -4.44
CA HIS A 116 -16.18 20.47 -5.67
C HIS A 116 -15.95 18.96 -5.41
N GLY A 117 -15.90 18.55 -4.15
CA GLY A 117 -15.54 17.19 -3.74
C GLY A 117 -14.05 16.89 -3.94
N THR A 118 -13.47 16.12 -3.04
CA THR A 118 -12.05 15.76 -3.06
C THR A 118 -11.67 14.97 -4.33
N VAL A 119 -10.38 14.87 -4.62
CA VAL A 119 -9.86 13.84 -5.54
C VAL A 119 -10.06 12.46 -4.89
N THR A 120 -10.41 11.45 -5.67
CA THR A 120 -10.53 10.05 -5.24
C THR A 120 -9.14 9.42 -5.11
N ILE A 121 -8.36 9.91 -4.15
CA ILE A 121 -6.94 9.61 -3.99
C ILE A 121 -6.71 8.10 -3.79
N GLY A 122 -7.44 7.51 -2.84
CA GLY A 122 -7.29 6.09 -2.55
C GLY A 122 -7.69 5.19 -3.71
N ALA A 123 -8.77 5.50 -4.42
CA ALA A 123 -9.19 4.70 -5.58
C ALA A 123 -8.18 4.79 -6.74
N VAL A 124 -7.54 5.96 -6.94
CA VAL A 124 -6.48 6.12 -7.93
C VAL A 124 -5.20 5.40 -7.49
N GLU A 125 -4.83 5.47 -6.21
CA GLU A 125 -3.70 4.71 -5.66
C GLU A 125 -3.89 3.20 -5.83
N LYS A 126 -5.10 2.68 -5.52
CA LYS A 126 -5.47 1.29 -5.80
C LYS A 126 -5.26 0.94 -7.28
N TYR A 127 -5.80 1.74 -8.20
CA TYR A 127 -5.68 1.52 -9.63
C TYR A 127 -4.21 1.48 -10.10
N ILE A 128 -3.38 2.44 -9.66
CA ILE A 128 -1.95 2.49 -10.01
C ILE A 128 -1.27 1.18 -9.57
N THR A 129 -1.52 0.76 -8.35
CA THR A 129 -0.82 -0.37 -7.73
C THR A 129 -1.31 -1.71 -8.25
N ASP A 130 -2.60 -1.89 -8.49
CA ASP A 130 -3.12 -3.11 -9.12
C ASP A 130 -2.59 -3.24 -10.55
N THR A 131 -2.62 -2.14 -11.33
CA THR A 131 -1.98 -2.11 -12.65
C THR A 131 -0.49 -2.47 -12.59
N ALA A 132 0.24 -2.01 -11.58
CA ALA A 132 1.65 -2.34 -11.42
C ALA A 132 1.89 -3.84 -11.19
N TRP A 133 1.04 -4.49 -10.39
CA TRP A 133 1.07 -5.94 -10.21
C TRP A 133 0.76 -6.69 -11.51
N ASP A 134 -0.31 -6.31 -12.18
CA ASP A 134 -0.76 -6.95 -13.44
C ASP A 134 0.27 -6.83 -14.56
N LYS A 135 1.00 -5.72 -14.60
CA LYS A 135 2.07 -5.48 -15.58
C LYS A 135 3.43 -6.05 -15.17
N GLY A 136 3.54 -6.65 -13.99
CA GLY A 136 4.80 -7.21 -13.49
C GLY A 136 5.86 -6.15 -13.16
N TRP A 137 5.46 -4.92 -12.82
CA TRP A 137 6.40 -3.87 -12.40
C TRP A 137 6.82 -4.01 -10.95
N VAL A 138 6.03 -4.72 -10.14
CA VAL A 138 6.36 -4.99 -8.74
C VAL A 138 7.34 -6.15 -8.67
N LEU A 139 8.59 -5.83 -8.46
CA LEU A 139 9.67 -6.81 -8.41
C LEU A 139 10.07 -7.13 -6.96
N PRO A 140 10.60 -8.33 -6.70
CA PRO A 140 11.26 -8.65 -5.44
C PRO A 140 12.38 -7.66 -5.12
N VAL A 141 12.59 -7.38 -3.84
CA VAL A 141 13.64 -6.48 -3.40
C VAL A 141 15.00 -7.12 -3.65
N VAL A 142 15.81 -6.48 -4.49
CA VAL A 142 17.21 -6.84 -4.69
C VAL A 142 18.08 -5.70 -4.15
N PRO A 143 18.74 -5.86 -3.00
CA PRO A 143 19.60 -4.81 -2.45
C PRO A 143 20.83 -4.60 -3.31
N MET A 144 21.35 -3.37 -3.32
CA MET A 144 22.61 -3.08 -4.03
C MET A 144 23.81 -3.87 -3.47
N GLN A 145 23.77 -4.13 -2.15
CA GLN A 145 24.80 -4.89 -1.45
C GLN A 145 24.17 -5.67 -0.30
N GLU A 146 24.50 -6.96 -0.21
CA GLU A 146 24.13 -7.79 0.94
C GLU A 146 25.00 -7.41 2.15
N ARG A 147 24.35 -7.27 3.30
CA ARG A 147 24.99 -7.02 4.58
C ARG A 147 25.07 -8.30 5.40
N THR A 148 26.00 -8.33 6.33
CA THR A 148 26.14 -9.43 7.28
C THR A 148 25.22 -9.30 8.49
N GLU A 149 24.78 -8.08 8.78
CA GLU A 149 23.90 -7.78 9.89
C GLU A 149 22.51 -8.38 9.67
N SER A 150 21.96 -8.91 10.74
CA SER A 150 20.64 -9.55 10.77
C SER A 150 19.69 -8.91 11.77
N VAL A 151 18.41 -8.86 11.41
CA VAL A 151 17.34 -8.37 12.28
C VAL A 151 16.25 -9.41 12.39
N GLY A 152 15.90 -9.76 13.64
CA GLY A 152 14.72 -10.54 13.96
C GLY A 152 13.52 -9.61 14.16
N ILE A 153 12.39 -9.88 13.53
CA ILE A 153 11.14 -9.13 13.72
C ILE A 153 10.12 -10.06 14.36
N ILE A 154 9.54 -9.67 15.48
CA ILE A 154 8.49 -10.42 16.16
C ILE A 154 7.14 -9.81 15.80
N GLY A 155 6.37 -10.51 14.97
CA GLY A 155 5.08 -10.09 14.43
C GLY A 155 5.14 -9.81 12.93
N ALA A 156 4.35 -10.56 12.14
CA ALA A 156 4.19 -10.41 10.70
C ALA A 156 2.97 -9.55 10.33
N GLY A 157 2.57 -8.62 11.19
CA GLY A 157 1.57 -7.61 10.88
C GLY A 157 2.12 -6.51 9.98
N PRO A 158 1.29 -5.51 9.58
CA PRO A 158 1.70 -4.46 8.65
C PRO A 158 2.96 -3.71 9.11
N GLY A 159 3.13 -3.48 10.41
CA GLY A 159 4.33 -2.83 10.95
C GLY A 159 5.58 -3.67 10.78
N GLY A 160 5.51 -4.97 11.05
CA GLY A 160 6.63 -5.90 10.86
C GLY A 160 7.01 -6.08 9.40
N LEU A 161 6.01 -6.23 8.53
CA LEU A 161 6.21 -6.36 7.08
C LEU A 161 6.84 -5.08 6.49
N ALA A 162 6.38 -3.89 6.92
CA ALA A 162 6.96 -2.62 6.47
C ALA A 162 8.41 -2.47 6.93
N ALA A 163 8.71 -2.82 8.18
CA ALA A 163 10.08 -2.82 8.70
C ALA A 163 10.97 -3.79 7.91
N ALA A 164 10.45 -4.98 7.58
CA ALA A 164 11.17 -5.96 6.79
C ALA A 164 11.52 -5.46 5.38
N ASP A 165 10.56 -4.84 4.67
CA ASP A 165 10.79 -4.27 3.35
C ASP A 165 11.90 -3.20 3.39
N VAL A 166 11.81 -2.25 4.32
CA VAL A 166 12.79 -1.17 4.44
C VAL A 166 14.18 -1.70 4.78
N LEU A 167 14.28 -2.62 5.72
CA LEU A 167 15.56 -3.23 6.11
C LEU A 167 16.15 -4.05 4.96
N ARG A 168 15.31 -4.82 4.27
CA ARG A 168 15.76 -5.64 3.14
C ARG A 168 16.30 -4.80 1.98
N ARG A 169 15.67 -3.66 1.68
CA ARG A 169 16.17 -2.69 0.69
C ARG A 169 17.57 -2.16 1.05
N GLN A 170 17.90 -2.10 2.34
CA GLN A 170 19.24 -1.71 2.83
C GLN A 170 20.23 -2.88 2.87
N GLY A 171 19.84 -4.07 2.40
CA GLY A 171 20.68 -5.25 2.37
C GLY A 171 20.74 -6.05 3.68
N VAL A 172 20.03 -5.65 4.70
CA VAL A 172 20.00 -6.34 6.00
C VAL A 172 19.27 -7.68 5.85
N GLN A 173 19.81 -8.73 6.51
CA GLN A 173 19.16 -10.04 6.58
C GLN A 173 17.98 -9.95 7.56
N VAL A 174 16.78 -10.34 7.12
CA VAL A 174 15.57 -10.22 7.94
C VAL A 174 14.91 -11.57 8.13
N THR A 175 14.56 -11.88 9.38
CA THR A 175 13.70 -13.01 9.72
C THR A 175 12.52 -12.52 10.55
N ILE A 176 11.30 -12.82 10.10
CA ILE A 176 10.05 -12.48 10.78
C ILE A 176 9.54 -13.73 11.50
N TYR A 177 9.23 -13.60 12.79
CA TYR A 177 8.63 -14.65 13.63
C TYR A 177 7.18 -14.29 13.89
N ASP A 178 6.25 -15.18 13.58
CA ASP A 178 4.83 -14.97 13.87
C ASP A 178 4.15 -16.27 14.34
N ARG A 179 3.25 -16.11 15.30
CA ARG A 179 2.50 -17.25 15.88
C ARG A 179 1.43 -17.83 14.97
N TYR A 180 1.02 -17.09 13.95
CA TYR A 180 0.00 -17.50 13.00
C TYR A 180 0.60 -18.23 11.79
N ASP A 181 -0.26 -18.95 11.07
CA ASP A 181 0.10 -19.75 9.89
C ASP A 181 0.34 -18.92 8.64
N ARG A 182 -0.07 -17.64 8.64
CA ARG A 182 0.08 -16.71 7.51
C ARG A 182 0.50 -15.33 7.99
N ALA A 183 1.37 -14.69 7.22
CA ALA A 183 1.75 -13.30 7.45
C ALA A 183 0.62 -12.33 7.05
N GLY A 184 0.69 -11.10 7.56
CA GLY A 184 -0.26 -10.01 7.34
C GLY A 184 -0.95 -9.50 8.60
N GLY A 185 -0.93 -10.27 9.70
CA GLY A 185 -1.60 -9.88 10.95
C GLY A 185 -3.06 -9.50 10.72
N LEU A 186 -3.49 -8.31 11.15
CA LEU A 186 -4.87 -7.86 10.95
C LEU A 186 -5.28 -7.68 9.48
N LEU A 187 -4.34 -7.50 8.56
CA LEU A 187 -4.66 -7.49 7.11
C LEU A 187 -5.23 -8.83 6.67
N THR A 188 -4.71 -9.92 7.22
CA THR A 188 -5.16 -11.28 6.92
C THR A 188 -6.33 -11.73 7.81
N TYR A 189 -6.23 -11.51 9.12
CA TYR A 189 -7.15 -12.08 10.11
C TYR A 189 -8.21 -11.11 10.64
N GLY A 190 -8.05 -9.79 10.44
CA GLY A 190 -8.94 -8.78 11.01
C GLY A 190 -9.81 -8.04 9.99
N ILE A 191 -9.27 -7.72 8.82
CA ILE A 191 -9.99 -6.96 7.80
C ILE A 191 -10.83 -7.93 6.95
N PRO A 192 -12.14 -7.68 6.74
CA PRO A 192 -12.98 -8.56 5.93
C PRO A 192 -12.61 -8.48 4.43
N GLY A 193 -12.84 -9.59 3.68
CA GLY A 193 -12.52 -9.74 2.27
C GLY A 193 -13.11 -8.62 1.39
N PHE A 194 -14.33 -8.22 1.66
CA PHE A 194 -15.01 -7.16 0.90
C PHE A 194 -14.35 -5.76 0.99
N LYS A 195 -13.38 -5.59 1.89
CA LYS A 195 -12.54 -4.37 1.98
C LYS A 195 -11.11 -4.60 1.49
N LEU A 196 -10.59 -5.81 1.66
CA LEU A 196 -9.24 -6.18 1.31
C LEU A 196 -9.20 -7.69 1.03
N GLU A 197 -9.13 -8.06 -0.21
CA GLU A 197 -8.92 -9.44 -0.63
C GLU A 197 -7.59 -9.97 -0.13
N LYS A 198 -7.59 -11.25 0.29
CA LYS A 198 -6.41 -11.84 0.93
C LYS A 198 -5.26 -12.06 -0.05
N ASP A 199 -5.56 -12.27 -1.31
CA ASP A 199 -4.56 -12.43 -2.37
C ASP A 199 -3.71 -11.16 -2.52
N VAL A 200 -4.29 -9.97 -2.29
CA VAL A 200 -3.54 -8.69 -2.27
C VAL A 200 -2.48 -8.69 -1.17
N VAL A 201 -2.78 -9.27 0.00
CA VAL A 201 -1.82 -9.38 1.10
C VAL A 201 -0.80 -10.49 0.82
N MET A 202 -1.26 -11.63 0.30
CA MET A 202 -0.40 -12.79 0.05
C MET A 202 0.64 -12.49 -1.02
N ARG A 203 0.25 -11.89 -2.16
CA ARG A 203 1.21 -11.51 -3.22
C ARG A 203 2.33 -10.59 -2.71
N ARG A 204 2.04 -9.72 -1.73
CA ARG A 204 3.06 -8.87 -1.11
C ARG A 204 3.99 -9.67 -0.18
N ASN A 205 3.46 -10.62 0.57
CA ASN A 205 4.26 -11.51 1.39
C ASN A 205 5.21 -12.37 0.52
N ASP A 206 4.70 -12.89 -0.58
CA ASP A 206 5.49 -13.68 -1.54
C ASP A 206 6.63 -12.83 -2.15
N GLN A 207 6.33 -11.59 -2.55
CA GLN A 207 7.34 -10.65 -3.06
C GLN A 207 8.44 -10.36 -2.02
N LEU A 208 8.09 -10.23 -0.73
CA LEU A 208 9.08 -10.05 0.34
C LEU A 208 9.92 -11.32 0.54
N ALA A 209 9.29 -12.49 0.50
CA ALA A 209 9.97 -13.78 0.62
C ALA A 209 10.95 -14.01 -0.56
N GLU A 210 10.51 -13.75 -1.79
CA GLU A 210 11.35 -13.79 -2.99
C GLU A 210 12.50 -12.77 -2.91
N GLY A 211 12.29 -11.63 -2.25
CA GLY A 211 13.31 -10.64 -1.94
C GLY A 211 14.30 -11.06 -0.84
N GLY A 212 14.12 -12.24 -0.23
CA GLY A 212 15.04 -12.81 0.77
C GLY A 212 14.64 -12.56 2.22
N VAL A 213 13.42 -12.06 2.50
CA VAL A 213 12.85 -12.04 3.85
C VAL A 213 12.47 -13.47 4.25
N LYS A 214 12.94 -13.94 5.41
CA LYS A 214 12.59 -15.25 5.95
C LYS A 214 11.38 -15.14 6.87
N PHE A 215 10.42 -16.05 6.70
CA PHE A 215 9.23 -16.14 7.54
C PHE A 215 9.27 -17.43 8.38
N GLU A 216 9.29 -17.29 9.69
CA GLU A 216 9.14 -18.36 10.68
C GLU A 216 7.71 -18.24 11.26
N LEU A 217 6.77 -18.81 10.51
CA LEU A 217 5.34 -18.83 10.90
C LEU A 217 5.04 -20.00 11.83
N ASN A 218 3.86 -19.99 12.50
CA ASN A 218 3.51 -20.92 13.56
C ASN A 218 4.54 -20.94 14.69
N CYS A 219 5.23 -19.82 14.93
CA CYS A 219 6.28 -19.67 15.93
C CYS A 219 5.87 -18.64 16.98
N ASN A 220 5.38 -19.12 18.12
CA ASN A 220 4.95 -18.28 19.22
C ASN A 220 6.14 -17.94 20.14
N VAL A 221 6.68 -16.74 19.99
CA VAL A 221 7.82 -16.25 20.78
C VAL A 221 7.46 -16.21 22.26
N GLY A 222 8.28 -16.82 23.09
CA GLY A 222 8.05 -17.02 24.51
C GLY A 222 7.46 -18.40 24.85
N VAL A 223 7.04 -19.18 23.84
CA VAL A 223 6.55 -20.56 23.98
C VAL A 223 7.40 -21.52 23.17
N ASP A 224 7.46 -21.34 21.83
CA ASP A 224 8.19 -22.23 20.93
C ASP A 224 9.67 -21.86 20.82
N ILE A 225 9.99 -20.58 20.92
CA ILE A 225 11.34 -20.03 20.96
C ILE A 225 11.42 -18.93 22.01
N SER A 226 12.48 -18.88 22.80
CA SER A 226 12.64 -17.82 23.79
C SER A 226 13.06 -16.49 23.13
N PHE A 227 12.68 -15.38 23.75
CA PHE A 227 13.15 -14.05 23.32
C PHE A 227 14.70 -13.96 23.41
N ALA A 228 15.31 -14.64 24.39
CA ALA A 228 16.75 -14.66 24.57
C ALA A 228 17.45 -15.34 23.37
N ASP A 229 16.87 -16.44 22.85
CA ASP A 229 17.42 -17.14 21.70
C ASP A 229 17.34 -16.26 20.43
N ILE A 230 16.23 -15.53 20.21
CA ILE A 230 16.11 -14.57 19.10
C ILE A 230 17.15 -13.46 19.25
N ARG A 231 17.32 -12.93 20.46
CA ARG A 231 18.34 -11.89 20.75
C ARG A 231 19.78 -12.40 20.52
N ALA A 232 20.04 -13.66 20.77
CA ALA A 232 21.36 -14.25 20.51
C ALA A 232 21.60 -14.55 19.02
N LYS A 233 20.54 -14.79 18.25
CA LYS A 233 20.58 -15.14 16.83
C LYS A 233 20.71 -13.92 15.91
N HIS A 234 20.30 -12.74 16.36
CA HIS A 234 20.25 -11.53 15.54
C HIS A 234 20.99 -10.37 16.19
N ASP A 235 21.54 -9.46 15.37
CA ASP A 235 22.21 -8.25 15.83
C ASP A 235 21.23 -7.26 16.46
N ALA A 236 19.98 -7.23 15.98
CA ALA A 236 18.89 -6.44 16.55
C ALA A 236 17.56 -7.18 16.48
N VAL A 237 16.62 -6.77 17.34
CA VAL A 237 15.24 -7.30 17.33
C VAL A 237 14.24 -6.15 17.35
N ILE A 238 13.23 -6.25 16.48
CA ILE A 238 12.08 -5.36 16.45
C ILE A 238 10.86 -6.12 16.97
N ILE A 239 10.11 -5.51 17.89
CA ILE A 239 8.83 -6.04 18.40
C ILE A 239 7.71 -5.28 17.69
N ALA A 240 6.93 -6.00 16.88
CA ALA A 240 5.85 -5.47 16.03
C ALA A 240 4.56 -6.29 16.18
N THR A 241 4.22 -6.63 17.42
CA THR A 241 3.10 -7.55 17.74
C THR A 241 1.71 -6.90 17.71
N GLY A 242 1.62 -5.55 17.52
CA GLY A 242 0.36 -4.80 17.47
C GLY A 242 -0.11 -4.28 18.83
#